data_a16656ca4cbeba95f992a0aac02f6c1d
#
_entry.id   a16656ca4cbeba95f992a0aac02f6c1d
#
_cell.length_a   1.000
_cell.length_b   1.000
_cell.length_c   1.000
_cell.angle_alpha   90.00
_cell.angle_beta   90.00
_cell.angle_gamma   90.00
#
_symmetry.space_group_name_H-M   'P 1'
#
loop_
_entity.id
_entity.type
_entity.pdbx_description
1 polymer ?
#
loop_
_entity_poly.entity_id
_entity_poly.type
_entity_poly.pdbx_seq_one_letter_code
_entity_poly.pdbx_strand_id
1 'polypeptide(L)'
;DHFDSSAIRKGDWKLVRGNNRYKNRTWELYNLAVDRCETNNLIEKNPEKAKELETAWLAWAKRVKVTPYYSHVQANPAKVRKKLRKDAQGFYLLKHGDQVAREHAPQFAQKSIEIKLSVTRGKEKGGVLISHGGSRSGYSLYLEDGKPVFSCRLAGALHTFRTTKALPKGRASLSAVLLPD
;
A
#
# COMPACT_ATOMS: atom_id res chain seq x y z
N ASP A 1 0.13 -13.30 1.46
CA ASP A 1 -0.56 -12.72 0.31
C ASP A 1 0.36 -11.72 -0.39
N HIS A 2 0.50 -11.82 -1.69
CA HIS A 2 1.34 -10.95 -2.50
C HIS A 2 0.68 -10.75 -3.85
N PHE A 3 0.28 -9.52 -4.16
CA PHE A 3 -0.43 -9.18 -5.39
C PHE A 3 -1.64 -10.10 -5.68
N ASP A 4 -2.46 -10.38 -4.68
CA ASP A 4 -3.63 -11.27 -4.76
C ASP A 4 -3.30 -12.77 -4.92
N SER A 5 -2.03 -13.13 -4.81
CA SER A 5 -1.63 -14.52 -4.65
C SER A 5 -1.74 -14.92 -3.18
N SER A 6 -2.23 -16.09 -2.92
CA SER A 6 -2.45 -16.60 -1.56
C SER A 6 -1.78 -17.95 -1.40
N ALA A 7 -1.20 -18.19 -0.23
CA ALA A 7 -0.65 -19.50 0.09
C ALA A 7 -0.74 -19.76 1.59
N ILE A 8 -0.89 -21.05 1.93
CA ILE A 8 -0.74 -21.55 3.30
C ILE A 8 -0.02 -22.89 3.27
N ARG A 9 0.86 -23.10 4.26
CA ARG A 9 1.52 -24.38 4.46
C ARG A 9 1.21 -24.90 5.87
N LYS A 10 0.91 -26.20 5.95
CA LYS A 10 0.72 -26.94 7.22
C LYS A 10 1.40 -28.29 7.11
N GLY A 11 2.53 -28.46 7.78
CA GLY A 11 3.40 -29.62 7.59
C GLY A 11 3.93 -29.70 6.16
N ASP A 12 3.73 -30.84 5.52
CA ASP A 12 4.16 -31.09 4.15
C ASP A 12 3.16 -30.60 3.08
N TRP A 13 1.96 -30.23 3.50
CA TRP A 13 0.93 -29.77 2.58
C TRP A 13 0.97 -28.27 2.38
N LYS A 14 0.90 -27.86 1.12
CA LYS A 14 0.80 -26.45 0.69
C LYS A 14 -0.41 -26.26 -0.20
N LEU A 15 -1.23 -25.27 0.14
CA LEU A 15 -2.32 -24.79 -0.69
C LEU A 15 -1.93 -23.42 -1.23
N VAL A 16 -2.02 -23.23 -2.53
CA VAL A 16 -1.62 -21.99 -3.20
C VAL A 16 -2.66 -21.57 -4.23
N ARG A 17 -2.78 -20.27 -4.42
CA ARG A 17 -3.64 -19.66 -5.44
C ARG A 17 -2.90 -18.50 -6.09
N GLY A 18 -2.80 -18.53 -7.41
CA GLY A 18 -2.18 -17.49 -8.20
C GLY A 18 -3.01 -16.20 -8.29
N ASN A 19 -2.39 -15.14 -8.78
CA ASN A 19 -3.06 -13.88 -9.04
C ASN A 19 -3.71 -13.85 -10.44
N ASN A 20 -4.46 -12.77 -10.71
CA ASN A 20 -5.15 -12.54 -11.99
C ASN A 20 -4.27 -12.60 -13.26
N ARG A 21 -2.96 -12.36 -13.14
CA ARG A 21 -2.05 -12.37 -14.29
C ARG A 21 -1.90 -13.76 -14.91
N TYR A 22 -2.09 -14.79 -14.10
CA TYR A 22 -1.94 -16.18 -14.52
C TYR A 22 -3.26 -16.86 -14.91
N LYS A 23 -4.36 -16.12 -15.03
CA LYS A 23 -5.70 -16.61 -15.41
C LYS A 23 -6.27 -17.71 -14.50
N ASN A 24 -5.53 -18.17 -13.51
CA ASN A 24 -5.92 -19.25 -12.64
C ASN A 24 -6.11 -18.75 -11.21
N ARG A 25 -7.37 -18.54 -10.83
CA ARG A 25 -7.78 -18.14 -9.47
C ARG A 25 -8.21 -19.32 -8.61
N THR A 26 -8.03 -20.53 -9.11
CA THR A 26 -8.35 -21.74 -8.38
C THR A 26 -7.25 -22.09 -7.39
N TRP A 27 -7.62 -22.72 -6.31
CA TRP A 27 -6.66 -23.29 -5.39
C TRP A 27 -5.97 -24.51 -6.02
N GLU A 28 -4.71 -24.70 -5.71
CA GLU A 28 -3.89 -25.85 -6.07
C GLU A 28 -3.27 -26.41 -4.80
N LEU A 29 -3.25 -27.73 -4.66
CA LEU A 29 -2.75 -28.42 -3.47
C LEU A 29 -1.54 -29.27 -3.82
N TYR A 30 -0.48 -29.14 -3.03
CA TYR A 30 0.77 -29.86 -3.22
C TYR A 30 1.25 -30.54 -1.93
N ASN A 31 1.90 -31.69 -2.07
CA ASN A 31 2.61 -32.35 -0.97
C ASN A 31 4.11 -32.15 -1.16
N LEU A 32 4.69 -31.24 -0.41
CA LEU A 32 6.10 -30.85 -0.54
C LEU A 32 7.09 -31.91 -0.04
N ALA A 33 6.63 -32.96 0.66
CA ALA A 33 7.51 -34.07 1.05
C ALA A 33 7.98 -34.87 -0.18
N VAL A 34 7.14 -34.96 -1.19
CA VAL A 34 7.39 -35.77 -2.41
C VAL A 34 7.45 -34.91 -3.69
N ASP A 35 6.93 -33.68 -3.64
CA ASP A 35 6.88 -32.75 -4.79
C ASP A 35 7.26 -31.35 -4.35
N ARG A 36 8.56 -31.07 -4.24
CA ARG A 36 9.08 -29.75 -3.87
C ARG A 36 8.93 -28.69 -4.95
N CYS A 37 8.76 -29.14 -6.22
CA CYS A 37 8.66 -28.24 -7.36
C CYS A 37 7.20 -27.88 -7.71
N GLU A 38 6.23 -28.40 -6.93
CA GLU A 38 4.81 -28.07 -7.10
C GLU A 38 4.30 -28.36 -8.51
N THR A 39 4.67 -29.53 -9.04
CA THR A 39 4.37 -29.96 -10.42
C THR A 39 3.11 -30.81 -10.51
N ASN A 40 2.68 -31.44 -9.42
CA ASN A 40 1.54 -32.35 -9.39
C ASN A 40 0.44 -31.82 -8.45
N ASN A 41 -0.55 -31.16 -9.04
CA ASN A 41 -1.69 -30.63 -8.28
C ASN A 41 -2.59 -31.79 -7.78
N LEU A 42 -2.71 -31.90 -6.46
CA LEU A 42 -3.43 -32.95 -5.78
C LEU A 42 -4.83 -32.55 -5.28
N ILE A 43 -5.35 -31.39 -5.70
CA ILE A 43 -6.59 -30.82 -5.14
C ILE A 43 -7.80 -31.73 -5.37
N GLU A 44 -7.90 -32.33 -6.56
CA GLU A 44 -9.00 -33.24 -6.91
C GLU A 44 -8.92 -34.56 -6.14
N LYS A 45 -7.70 -35.01 -5.84
CA LYS A 45 -7.46 -36.27 -5.11
C LYS A 45 -7.61 -36.12 -3.59
N ASN A 46 -7.47 -34.89 -3.07
CA ASN A 46 -7.47 -34.62 -1.64
C ASN A 46 -8.34 -33.39 -1.29
N PRO A 47 -9.64 -33.37 -1.64
CA PRO A 47 -10.48 -32.19 -1.46
C PRO A 47 -10.66 -31.80 0.00
N GLU A 48 -10.71 -32.77 0.92
CA GLU A 48 -10.82 -32.50 2.37
C GLU A 48 -9.59 -31.79 2.91
N LYS A 49 -8.39 -32.17 2.45
CA LYS A 49 -7.15 -31.51 2.83
C LYS A 49 -7.08 -30.08 2.26
N ALA A 50 -7.52 -29.86 1.03
CA ALA A 50 -7.62 -28.53 0.46
C ALA A 50 -8.56 -27.63 1.27
N LYS A 51 -9.74 -28.13 1.64
CA LYS A 51 -10.73 -27.42 2.45
C LYS A 51 -10.22 -27.10 3.86
N GLU A 52 -9.49 -28.03 4.48
CA GLU A 52 -8.83 -27.79 5.78
C GLU A 52 -7.87 -26.59 5.70
N LEU A 53 -7.00 -26.59 4.70
CA LEU A 53 -6.01 -25.53 4.53
C LEU A 53 -6.65 -24.19 4.12
N GLU A 54 -7.65 -24.20 3.26
CA GLU A 54 -8.42 -23.01 2.91
C GLU A 54 -9.09 -22.37 4.13
N THR A 55 -9.73 -23.19 4.97
CA THR A 55 -10.35 -22.74 6.22
C THR A 55 -9.30 -22.11 7.15
N ALA A 56 -8.14 -22.74 7.30
CA ALA A 56 -7.04 -22.20 8.09
C ALA A 56 -6.51 -20.88 7.54
N TRP A 57 -6.39 -20.75 6.20
CA TRP A 57 -5.98 -19.52 5.55
C TRP A 57 -6.99 -18.38 5.78
N LEU A 58 -8.29 -18.67 5.63
CA LEU A 58 -9.36 -17.69 5.88
C LEU A 58 -9.38 -17.21 7.33
N ALA A 59 -9.20 -18.11 8.29
CA ALA A 59 -9.12 -17.77 9.71
C ALA A 59 -7.91 -16.86 10.00
N TRP A 60 -6.76 -17.19 9.44
CA TRP A 60 -5.56 -16.35 9.54
C TRP A 60 -5.77 -14.98 8.89
N ALA A 61 -6.27 -14.94 7.65
CA ALA A 61 -6.53 -13.71 6.91
C ALA A 61 -7.48 -12.77 7.66
N LYS A 62 -8.54 -13.32 8.26
CA LYS A 62 -9.47 -12.55 9.11
C LYS A 62 -8.76 -11.98 10.34
N ARG A 63 -7.94 -12.78 11.03
CA ARG A 63 -7.23 -12.38 12.25
C ARG A 63 -6.24 -11.25 12.00
N VAL A 64 -5.49 -11.32 10.90
CA VAL A 64 -4.48 -10.30 10.55
C VAL A 64 -5.03 -9.19 9.67
N LYS A 65 -6.35 -9.21 9.39
CA LYS A 65 -7.03 -8.22 8.54
C LYS A 65 -6.44 -8.10 7.13
N VAL A 66 -5.98 -9.21 6.57
CA VAL A 66 -5.63 -9.31 5.15
C VAL A 66 -6.94 -9.23 4.37
N THR A 67 -7.24 -8.06 3.85
CA THR A 67 -8.28 -7.90 2.84
C THR A 67 -7.69 -8.17 1.47
N PRO A 68 -8.46 -8.68 0.50
CA PRO A 68 -7.94 -8.83 -0.85
C PRO A 68 -7.27 -7.55 -1.30
N TYR A 69 -6.02 -7.63 -1.74
CA TYR A 69 -5.22 -6.47 -2.16
C TYR A 69 -5.95 -5.58 -3.18
N TYR A 70 -6.76 -6.21 -4.03
CA TYR A 70 -7.56 -5.53 -5.04
C TYR A 70 -8.80 -4.81 -4.52
N SER A 71 -9.29 -5.12 -3.33
CA SER A 71 -10.50 -4.49 -2.81
C SER A 71 -10.30 -2.99 -2.55
N HIS A 72 -9.07 -2.58 -2.21
CA HIS A 72 -8.78 -1.16 -1.98
C HIS A 72 -8.66 -0.36 -3.28
N VAL A 73 -8.07 -0.95 -4.32
CA VAL A 73 -7.91 -0.29 -5.63
C VAL A 73 -9.20 -0.37 -6.44
N GLN A 74 -9.93 -1.49 -6.37
CA GLN A 74 -11.18 -1.68 -7.10
C GLN A 74 -12.40 -1.11 -6.36
N ALA A 75 -12.37 -0.98 -5.04
CA ALA A 75 -13.51 -0.46 -4.27
C ALA A 75 -13.82 1.02 -4.56
N ASN A 76 -12.92 1.76 -5.18
CA ASN A 76 -13.16 3.14 -5.54
C ASN A 76 -12.36 3.61 -6.78
N PRO A 77 -12.62 3.04 -7.99
CA PRO A 77 -11.92 3.43 -9.21
C PRO A 77 -12.12 4.92 -9.54
N ALA A 78 -13.21 5.54 -9.06
CA ALA A 78 -13.46 6.97 -9.21
C ALA A 78 -12.48 7.85 -8.42
N LYS A 79 -11.83 7.31 -7.38
CA LYS A 79 -10.79 8.02 -6.60
C LYS A 79 -9.40 7.91 -7.23
N VAL A 80 -9.17 6.94 -8.12
CA VAL A 80 -7.88 6.77 -8.78
C VAL A 80 -7.77 7.71 -9.96
N ARG A 81 -6.92 8.71 -9.84
CA ARG A 81 -6.66 9.64 -10.94
C ARG A 81 -5.66 9.05 -11.94
N LYS A 82 -6.09 8.92 -13.19
CA LYS A 82 -5.23 8.49 -14.31
C LYS A 82 -4.25 9.61 -14.74
N LYS A 83 -4.64 10.88 -14.60
CA LYS A 83 -3.82 12.03 -14.96
C LYS A 83 -4.03 13.15 -13.95
N LEU A 84 -2.93 13.66 -13.39
CA LEU A 84 -2.96 14.83 -12.52
C LEU A 84 -3.15 16.12 -13.34
N ARG A 85 -3.95 17.03 -12.80
CA ARG A 85 -4.08 18.38 -13.32
C ARG A 85 -2.99 19.26 -12.70
N LYS A 86 -2.51 20.24 -13.47
CA LYS A 86 -1.62 21.29 -12.97
C LYS A 86 -2.39 22.61 -12.89
N ASP A 87 -1.99 23.46 -11.94
CA ASP A 87 -2.39 24.87 -11.94
C ASP A 87 -1.54 25.71 -12.89
N ALA A 88 -1.80 27.02 -12.92
CA ALA A 88 -1.06 27.96 -13.75
C ALA A 88 0.43 28.10 -13.35
N GLN A 89 0.78 27.75 -12.13
CA GLN A 89 2.13 27.76 -11.59
C GLN A 89 2.86 26.41 -11.80
N GLY A 90 2.18 25.42 -12.36
CA GLY A 90 2.75 24.09 -12.65
C GLY A 90 2.65 23.08 -11.49
N PHE A 91 2.02 23.43 -10.37
CA PHE A 91 1.78 22.49 -9.27
C PHE A 91 0.74 21.44 -9.63
N TYR A 92 0.98 20.21 -9.23
CA TYR A 92 0.00 19.15 -9.34
C TYR A 92 -1.09 19.28 -8.28
N LEU A 93 -2.33 19.31 -8.72
CA LEU A 93 -3.49 19.52 -7.85
C LEU A 93 -4.07 18.19 -7.38
N LEU A 94 -4.13 18.00 -6.07
CA LEU A 94 -4.73 16.84 -5.40
C LEU A 94 -5.82 17.29 -4.43
N LYS A 95 -6.85 16.45 -4.29
CA LYS A 95 -7.91 16.63 -3.30
C LYS A 95 -7.86 15.50 -2.27
N HIS A 96 -8.50 15.71 -1.15
CA HIS A 96 -8.65 14.69 -0.10
C HIS A 96 -9.18 13.37 -0.68
N GLY A 97 -8.50 12.27 -0.39
CA GLY A 97 -8.84 10.93 -0.86
C GLY A 97 -8.45 10.61 -2.31
N ASP A 98 -7.81 11.53 -3.03
CA ASP A 98 -7.25 11.23 -4.35
C ASP A 98 -6.16 10.16 -4.23
N GLN A 99 -6.18 9.22 -5.16
CA GLN A 99 -5.13 8.23 -5.38
C GLN A 99 -4.63 8.36 -6.81
N VAL A 100 -3.32 8.35 -6.99
CA VAL A 100 -2.68 8.48 -8.29
C VAL A 100 -1.95 7.20 -8.60
N ALA A 101 -2.24 6.62 -9.75
CA ALA A 101 -1.54 5.43 -10.21
C ALA A 101 -0.05 5.75 -10.43
N ARG A 102 0.82 4.77 -10.18
CA ARG A 102 2.28 4.93 -10.23
C ARG A 102 2.77 5.53 -11.56
N GLU A 103 2.19 5.08 -12.65
CA GLU A 103 2.53 5.52 -14.02
C GLU A 103 2.16 6.99 -14.30
N HIS A 104 1.31 7.59 -13.49
CA HIS A 104 0.87 8.98 -13.61
C HIS A 104 1.35 9.88 -12.47
N ALA A 105 2.04 9.29 -11.50
CA ALA A 105 2.62 10.04 -10.39
C ALA A 105 3.86 10.83 -10.83
N PRO A 106 4.08 12.05 -10.30
CA PRO A 106 5.26 12.82 -10.61
C PRO A 106 6.54 12.08 -10.23
N GLN A 107 7.54 12.11 -11.10
CA GLN A 107 8.88 11.62 -10.77
C GLN A 107 9.59 12.67 -9.91
N PHE A 108 10.05 12.25 -8.73
CA PHE A 108 10.69 13.15 -7.77
C PHE A 108 12.17 12.83 -7.48
N ALA A 109 12.69 11.73 -8.03
CA ALA A 109 14.09 11.38 -7.87
C ALA A 109 15.00 12.51 -8.40
N GLN A 110 15.94 12.99 -7.57
CA GLN A 110 16.88 14.05 -7.89
C GLN A 110 16.24 15.41 -8.30
N LYS A 111 15.00 15.64 -7.82
CA LYS A 111 14.29 16.90 -8.07
C LYS A 111 13.87 17.54 -6.77
N SER A 112 13.86 18.87 -6.76
CA SER A 112 13.20 19.60 -5.68
C SER A 112 11.72 19.29 -5.65
N ILE A 113 11.19 19.11 -4.45
CA ILE A 113 9.77 18.89 -4.22
C ILE A 113 9.28 20.00 -3.31
N GLU A 114 8.25 20.68 -3.73
CA GLU A 114 7.49 21.58 -2.87
C GLU A 114 6.08 21.02 -2.69
N ILE A 115 5.65 20.86 -1.44
CA ILE A 115 4.32 20.41 -1.06
C ILE A 115 3.64 21.56 -0.34
N LYS A 116 2.51 22.02 -0.88
CA LYS A 116 1.63 23.01 -0.24
C LYS A 116 0.27 22.37 0.00
N LEU A 117 -0.23 22.43 1.21
CA LEU A 117 -1.54 21.87 1.51
C LEU A 117 -2.30 22.71 2.56
N SER A 118 -3.62 22.68 2.43
CA SER A 118 -4.55 23.22 3.40
C SER A 118 -5.19 22.06 4.14
N VAL A 119 -5.09 22.05 5.44
CA VAL A 119 -5.59 21.00 6.33
C VAL A 119 -6.65 21.59 7.26
N THR A 120 -7.76 20.89 7.43
CA THR A 120 -8.71 21.17 8.52
C THR A 120 -8.53 20.11 9.58
N ARG A 121 -7.94 20.49 10.71
CA ARG A 121 -7.68 19.59 11.84
C ARG A 121 -8.85 19.62 12.82
N GLY A 122 -9.43 18.45 13.08
CA GLY A 122 -10.42 18.23 14.13
C GLY A 122 -9.80 17.83 15.48
N LYS A 123 -10.32 16.76 16.07
CA LYS A 123 -9.83 16.17 17.33
C LYS A 123 -8.69 15.20 17.13
N GLU A 124 -8.49 14.73 15.90
CA GLU A 124 -7.49 13.72 15.54
C GLU A 124 -6.08 14.26 15.77
N LYS A 125 -5.24 13.41 16.37
CA LYS A 125 -3.84 13.72 16.67
C LYS A 125 -2.86 13.14 15.64
N GLY A 126 -3.34 12.26 14.76
CA GLY A 126 -2.50 11.58 13.78
C GLY A 126 -3.20 11.37 12.45
N GLY A 127 -2.44 11.02 11.42
CA GLY A 127 -2.93 10.67 10.10
C GLY A 127 -2.01 11.15 8.97
N VAL A 128 -2.04 10.45 7.85
CA VAL A 128 -1.27 10.80 6.66
C VAL A 128 -1.99 11.91 5.90
N LEU A 129 -1.27 12.97 5.58
CA LEU A 129 -1.75 14.11 4.79
C LEU A 129 -1.49 13.89 3.30
N ILE A 130 -0.27 13.45 2.97
CA ILE A 130 0.14 13.05 1.63
C ILE A 130 1.28 12.06 1.72
N SER A 131 1.31 11.08 0.80
CA SER A 131 2.42 10.18 0.65
C SER A 131 2.66 9.83 -0.81
N HIS A 132 3.91 9.56 -1.16
CA HIS A 132 4.31 9.14 -2.49
C HIS A 132 5.52 8.24 -2.42
N GLY A 133 5.55 7.20 -3.26
CA GLY A 133 6.68 6.30 -3.39
C GLY A 133 6.45 4.93 -2.76
N GLY A 134 7.53 4.28 -2.39
CA GLY A 134 7.54 2.90 -1.90
C GLY A 134 8.66 2.62 -0.91
N SER A 135 9.01 1.35 -0.78
CA SER A 135 9.99 0.89 0.23
C SER A 135 11.43 1.37 0.01
N ARG A 136 11.81 1.69 -1.22
CA ARG A 136 13.19 2.12 -1.55
C ARG A 136 13.35 3.63 -1.59
N SER A 137 12.36 4.33 -2.11
CA SER A 137 12.35 5.79 -2.18
C SER A 137 10.92 6.30 -2.09
N GLY A 138 10.74 7.42 -1.42
CA GLY A 138 9.43 8.00 -1.23
C GLY A 138 9.43 9.04 -0.15
N TYR A 139 8.29 9.70 0.02
CA TYR A 139 8.06 10.62 1.12
C TYR A 139 6.66 10.48 1.69
N SER A 140 6.51 10.91 2.92
CA SER A 140 5.22 11.05 3.60
C SER A 140 5.23 12.28 4.48
N LEU A 141 4.18 13.07 4.39
CA LEU A 141 3.86 14.15 5.32
C LEU A 141 2.63 13.72 6.12
N TYR A 142 2.76 13.66 7.43
CA TYR A 142 1.73 13.14 8.32
C TYR A 142 1.71 13.91 9.65
N LEU A 143 0.70 13.65 10.46
CA LEU A 143 0.60 14.17 11.83
C LEU A 143 0.92 13.06 12.83
N GLU A 144 1.76 13.37 13.80
CA GLU A 144 2.06 12.56 14.97
C GLU A 144 1.84 13.43 16.22
N ASP A 145 0.91 13.05 17.08
CA ASP A 145 0.48 13.86 18.23
C ASP A 145 0.09 15.31 17.88
N GLY A 146 -0.50 15.48 16.71
CA GLY A 146 -0.90 16.78 16.17
C GLY A 146 0.23 17.61 15.58
N LYS A 147 1.46 17.12 15.60
CA LYS A 147 2.63 17.78 15.04
C LYS A 147 2.90 17.29 13.61
N PRO A 148 3.17 18.16 12.65
CA PRO A 148 3.63 17.77 11.34
C PRO A 148 4.97 17.04 11.38
N VAL A 149 5.03 15.91 10.68
CA VAL A 149 6.23 15.12 10.48
C VAL A 149 6.39 14.89 8.97
N PHE A 150 7.56 15.20 8.45
CA PHE A 150 7.95 14.88 7.09
C PHE A 150 9.01 13.80 7.13
N SER A 151 8.73 12.67 6.51
CA SER A 151 9.69 11.57 6.36
C SER A 151 9.95 11.32 4.89
N CYS A 152 11.21 11.21 4.51
CA CYS A 152 11.60 10.80 3.16
C CYS A 152 12.63 9.68 3.21
N ARG A 153 12.53 8.78 2.25
CA ARG A 153 13.50 7.70 2.04
C ARG A 153 14.22 7.94 0.73
N LEU A 154 15.53 8.13 0.83
CA LEU A 154 16.42 8.38 -0.30
C LEU A 154 17.51 7.31 -0.30
N ALA A 155 17.68 6.60 -1.42
CA ALA A 155 18.65 5.53 -1.57
C ALA A 155 18.63 4.49 -0.42
N GLY A 156 17.44 4.24 0.15
CA GLY A 156 17.26 3.31 1.27
C GLY A 156 17.40 3.93 2.66
N ALA A 157 18.05 5.09 2.81
CA ALA A 157 18.14 5.81 4.08
C ALA A 157 16.83 6.55 4.39
N LEU A 158 16.39 6.49 5.65
CA LEU A 158 15.20 7.19 6.13
C LEU A 158 15.60 8.47 6.85
N HIS A 159 15.12 9.61 6.37
CA HIS A 159 15.26 10.91 6.98
C HIS A 159 13.91 11.36 7.52
N THR A 160 13.87 11.87 8.75
CA THR A 160 12.63 12.30 9.39
C THR A 160 12.81 13.66 10.05
N PHE A 161 11.96 14.59 9.67
CA PHE A 161 11.94 15.97 10.18
C PHE A 161 10.63 16.17 10.97
N ARG A 162 10.74 16.61 12.22
CA ARG A 162 9.60 16.83 13.10
C ARG A 162 9.51 18.29 13.48
N THR A 163 8.31 18.84 13.43
CA THR A 163 8.08 20.18 13.98
C THR A 163 7.94 20.09 15.50
N THR A 164 8.33 21.16 16.18
CA THR A 164 8.16 21.26 17.64
C THR A 164 6.72 21.64 18.02
N LYS A 165 6.02 22.36 17.15
CA LYS A 165 4.67 22.88 17.40
C LYS A 165 3.61 22.01 16.72
N ALA A 166 2.51 21.76 17.43
CA ALA A 166 1.35 21.12 16.84
C ALA A 166 0.61 22.10 15.92
N LEU A 167 -0.05 21.54 14.88
CA LEU A 167 -0.99 22.31 14.08
C LEU A 167 -2.14 22.82 14.96
N PRO A 168 -2.60 24.05 14.76
CA PRO A 168 -3.81 24.55 15.43
C PRO A 168 -5.03 23.71 15.03
N LYS A 169 -6.06 23.69 15.87
CA LYS A 169 -7.37 23.18 15.48
C LYS A 169 -7.99 24.10 14.42
N GLY A 170 -8.80 23.56 13.55
CA GLY A 170 -9.39 24.29 12.45
C GLY A 170 -8.51 24.28 11.19
N ARG A 171 -8.66 25.28 10.35
CA ARG A 171 -7.95 25.37 9.06
C ARG A 171 -6.53 25.89 9.24
N ALA A 172 -5.57 25.16 8.71
CA ALA A 172 -4.16 25.52 8.71
C ALA A 172 -3.53 25.25 7.34
N SER A 173 -2.49 26.02 6.99
CA SER A 173 -1.67 25.78 5.81
C SER A 173 -0.34 25.18 6.23
N LEU A 174 0.14 24.20 5.47
CA LEU A 174 1.43 23.54 5.63
C LEU A 174 2.21 23.62 4.32
N SER A 175 3.51 23.85 4.47
CA SER A 175 4.45 23.72 3.36
C SER A 175 5.63 22.85 3.80
N ALA A 176 6.07 21.96 2.91
CA ALA A 176 7.29 21.18 3.07
C ALA A 176 8.10 21.27 1.77
N VAL A 177 9.40 21.48 1.89
CA VAL A 177 10.31 21.54 0.75
C VAL A 177 11.41 20.52 0.97
N LEU A 178 11.67 19.70 -0.04
CA LEU A 178 12.81 18.81 -0.13
C LEU A 178 13.67 19.29 -1.28
N LEU A 179 14.90 19.68 -0.97
CA LEU A 179 15.91 20.04 -1.97
C LEU A 179 16.82 18.85 -2.20
N PRO A 180 17.21 18.54 -3.44
CA PRO A 180 18.29 17.60 -3.68
C PRO A 180 19.61 18.24 -3.22
N ASP A 181 20.49 17.42 -2.71
CA ASP A 181 21.89 17.78 -2.47
C ASP A 181 22.63 17.95 -3.78
#